data_e2814cc502123975099226be10fa4bb0
#
_entry.id   e2814cc502123975099226be10fa4bb0
#
_cell.length_a   1.000
_cell.length_b   1.000
_cell.length_c   1.000
_cell.angle_alpha   90.00
_cell.angle_beta   90.00
_cell.angle_gamma   90.00
#
_symmetry.space_group_name_H-M   'P 1'
#
loop_
_entity.id
_entity.type
_entity.pdbx_description
1 polymer ?
#
loop_
_entity_poly.entity_id
_entity_poly.type
_entity_poly.pdbx_seq_one_letter_code
_entity_poly.pdbx_strand_id
1 'polypeptide(L)'
;MKYMFSSYQPKNSFDEYFKDNVNSAREILIPLLSSLDNMGLEELNRNHSAAKKLLLRHGATFRLNDTGLKGTERILPFDPLPRIISKDDWVTLEKGLKQRLEAIDLFLDDIYNSQKIINDGIIPRELIESSEGWRPQMIGFKPSLNRWCHISGLDLIRDRKGDWHVLEDNLRCPSGVA
;
A
#
# COMPACT_ATOMS: atom_id res chain seq x y z
N MET A 1 8.55 -28.01 -10.02
CA MET A 1 8.43 -27.05 -8.88
C MET A 1 8.28 -27.86 -7.59
N LYS A 2 9.33 -28.49 -7.10
CA LYS A 2 9.13 -29.48 -6.02
C LYS A 2 9.90 -29.21 -4.73
N TYR A 3 10.79 -28.23 -4.67
CA TYR A 3 11.76 -28.25 -3.57
C TYR A 3 11.61 -27.08 -2.58
N MET A 4 11.51 -25.85 -3.03
CA MET A 4 11.48 -24.70 -2.11
C MET A 4 10.15 -24.60 -1.34
N PHE A 5 9.03 -24.83 -2.01
CA PHE A 5 7.67 -24.68 -1.42
C PHE A 5 7.00 -26.00 -1.07
N SER A 6 7.73 -27.13 -1.06
CA SER A 6 7.12 -28.47 -0.88
C SER A 6 6.34 -28.65 0.43
N SER A 7 6.73 -27.95 1.48
CA SER A 7 6.05 -27.96 2.80
C SER A 7 5.05 -26.83 2.98
N TYR A 8 4.93 -25.92 2.01
CA TYR A 8 4.00 -24.80 2.11
C TYR A 8 2.56 -25.27 1.87
N GLN A 9 1.64 -24.76 2.66
CA GLN A 9 0.20 -24.99 2.49
C GLN A 9 -0.52 -23.63 2.44
N PRO A 10 -1.22 -23.32 1.34
CA PRO A 10 -2.08 -22.14 1.27
C PRO A 10 -3.09 -22.15 2.40
N LYS A 11 -3.26 -21.00 3.07
CA LYS A 11 -4.24 -20.85 4.16
C LYS A 11 -5.61 -20.41 3.61
N ASN A 12 -6.58 -20.22 4.50
CA ASN A 12 -7.93 -19.71 4.17
C ASN A 12 -7.95 -18.20 3.77
N SER A 13 -6.92 -17.73 3.10
CA SER A 13 -6.80 -16.39 2.54
C SER A 13 -6.46 -16.51 1.06
N PHE A 14 -6.62 -15.44 0.30
CA PHE A 14 -6.14 -15.42 -1.08
C PHE A 14 -4.63 -15.61 -1.08
N ASP A 15 -4.18 -16.64 -1.80
CA ASP A 15 -2.76 -16.90 -1.99
C ASP A 15 -2.30 -16.30 -3.31
N GLU A 16 -1.29 -15.43 -3.25
CA GLU A 16 -0.78 -14.74 -4.44
C GLU A 16 -0.02 -15.69 -5.39
N TYR A 17 0.53 -16.80 -4.88
CA TYR A 17 1.40 -17.71 -5.60
C TYR A 17 0.68 -18.96 -6.11
N PHE A 18 -0.22 -19.50 -5.31
CA PHE A 18 -0.89 -20.78 -5.60
C PHE A 18 -2.41 -20.62 -5.58
N LYS A 19 -3.11 -21.49 -6.30
CA LYS A 19 -4.59 -21.51 -6.28
C LYS A 19 -5.09 -22.34 -5.08
N ASP A 20 -4.85 -23.64 -5.12
CA ASP A 20 -5.38 -24.59 -4.13
C ASP A 20 -4.27 -25.28 -3.35
N ASN A 21 -3.15 -25.53 -3.99
CA ASN A 21 -1.97 -26.21 -3.42
C ASN A 21 -0.71 -25.85 -4.20
N VAL A 22 0.45 -26.25 -3.70
CA VAL A 22 1.76 -25.94 -4.29
C VAL A 22 1.99 -26.48 -5.72
N ASN A 23 1.14 -27.38 -6.21
CA ASN A 23 1.21 -27.86 -7.59
C ASN A 23 0.34 -27.03 -8.55
N SER A 24 -0.47 -26.12 -8.03
CA SER A 24 -1.37 -25.25 -8.80
C SER A 24 -0.89 -23.79 -8.79
N ALA A 25 0.38 -23.58 -9.14
CA ALA A 25 0.94 -22.22 -9.25
C ALA A 25 0.15 -21.37 -10.26
N ARG A 26 0.00 -20.09 -9.95
CA ARG A 26 -0.58 -19.13 -10.89
C ARG A 26 0.36 -18.93 -12.07
N GLU A 27 -0.17 -18.97 -13.28
CA GLU A 27 0.63 -18.95 -14.51
C GLU A 27 1.63 -17.81 -14.59
N ILE A 28 1.21 -16.61 -14.18
CA ILE A 28 2.06 -15.42 -14.16
C ILE A 28 3.29 -15.57 -13.25
N LEU A 29 3.25 -16.47 -12.27
CA LEU A 29 4.33 -16.69 -11.30
C LEU A 29 5.26 -17.85 -11.65
N ILE A 30 4.93 -18.63 -12.66
CA ILE A 30 5.75 -19.79 -13.05
C ILE A 30 7.21 -19.41 -13.31
N PRO A 31 7.53 -18.33 -14.06
CA PRO A 31 8.92 -17.92 -14.27
C PRO A 31 9.64 -17.54 -12.98
N LEU A 32 8.97 -16.81 -12.09
CA LEU A 32 9.50 -16.41 -10.79
C LEU A 32 9.79 -17.64 -9.91
N LEU A 33 8.80 -18.53 -9.79
CA LEU A 33 8.95 -19.77 -9.00
C LEU A 33 10.10 -20.64 -9.52
N SER A 34 10.25 -20.77 -10.84
CA SER A 34 11.37 -21.49 -11.44
C SER A 34 12.71 -20.83 -11.10
N SER A 35 12.78 -19.51 -11.11
CA SER A 35 13.97 -18.76 -10.74
C SER A 35 14.33 -18.94 -9.26
N LEU A 36 13.34 -18.94 -8.38
CA LEU A 36 13.52 -19.16 -6.95
C LEU A 36 13.96 -20.61 -6.65
N ASP A 37 13.39 -21.59 -7.33
CA ASP A 37 13.81 -23.00 -7.20
C ASP A 37 15.27 -23.20 -7.65
N ASN A 38 15.68 -22.53 -8.74
CA ASN A 38 17.06 -22.58 -9.22
C ASN A 38 18.04 -21.88 -8.25
N MET A 39 17.62 -20.78 -7.63
CA MET A 39 18.41 -20.07 -6.63
C MET A 39 18.63 -20.91 -5.37
N GLY A 40 17.59 -21.57 -4.92
CA GLY A 40 17.59 -22.35 -3.69
C GLY A 40 17.44 -21.51 -2.42
N LEU A 41 17.02 -22.18 -1.35
CA LEU A 41 16.68 -21.54 -0.09
C LEU A 41 17.87 -20.85 0.60
N GLU A 42 19.06 -21.45 0.51
CA GLU A 42 20.26 -20.88 1.14
C GLU A 42 20.65 -19.54 0.52
N GLU A 43 20.62 -19.44 -0.80
CA GLU A 43 20.94 -18.19 -1.48
C GLU A 43 19.84 -17.13 -1.25
N LEU A 44 18.58 -17.51 -1.27
CA LEU A 44 17.48 -16.61 -0.92
C LEU A 44 17.66 -16.04 0.50
N ASN A 45 18.03 -16.87 1.48
CA ASN A 45 18.27 -16.43 2.85
C ASN A 45 19.50 -15.51 2.96
N ARG A 46 20.57 -15.76 2.21
CA ARG A 46 21.74 -14.87 2.13
C ARG A 46 21.33 -13.51 1.57
N ASN A 47 20.58 -13.50 0.47
CA ASN A 47 20.11 -12.27 -0.19
C ASN A 47 19.17 -11.48 0.73
N HIS A 48 18.22 -12.14 1.41
CA HIS A 48 17.36 -11.52 2.41
C HIS A 48 18.16 -10.88 3.55
N SER A 49 19.17 -11.57 4.07
CA SER A 49 20.04 -11.05 5.12
C SER A 49 20.87 -9.86 4.64
N ALA A 50 21.35 -9.89 3.40
CA ALA A 50 22.06 -8.78 2.79
C ALA A 50 21.15 -7.56 2.58
N ALA A 51 19.92 -7.77 2.08
CA ALA A 51 18.92 -6.72 1.92
C ALA A 51 18.59 -6.02 3.27
N LYS A 52 18.39 -6.78 4.34
CA LYS A 52 18.19 -6.21 5.69
C LYS A 52 19.33 -5.32 6.14
N LYS A 53 20.58 -5.76 5.92
CA LYS A 53 21.77 -4.95 6.26
C LYS A 53 21.83 -3.67 5.42
N LEU A 54 21.46 -3.76 4.15
CA LEU A 54 21.42 -2.62 3.25
C LEU A 54 20.37 -1.59 3.69
N LEU A 55 19.16 -2.05 3.96
CA LEU A 55 18.08 -1.19 4.47
C LEU A 55 18.48 -0.47 5.75
N LEU A 56 19.13 -1.17 6.69
CA LEU A 56 19.63 -0.55 7.91
C LEU A 56 20.68 0.53 7.61
N ARG A 57 21.63 0.27 6.71
CA ARG A 57 22.68 1.24 6.33
C ARG A 57 22.12 2.48 5.66
N HIS A 58 21.03 2.35 4.90
CA HIS A 58 20.35 3.47 4.24
C HIS A 58 19.33 4.17 5.14
N GLY A 59 19.20 3.76 6.41
CA GLY A 59 18.25 4.37 7.33
C GLY A 59 16.78 4.08 6.98
N ALA A 60 16.52 3.01 6.21
CA ALA A 60 15.15 2.56 5.95
C ALA A 60 14.60 1.87 7.20
N THR A 61 14.34 2.68 8.21
CA THR A 61 13.89 2.28 9.54
C THR A 61 12.62 3.03 9.89
N PHE A 62 11.84 2.49 10.81
CA PHE A 62 10.69 3.19 11.37
C PHE A 62 10.76 3.15 12.91
N ARG A 63 10.25 4.22 13.52
CA ARG A 63 10.09 4.30 14.97
C ARG A 63 8.68 3.92 15.33
N LEU A 64 8.54 2.92 16.19
CA LEU A 64 7.27 2.71 16.86
C LEU A 64 7.13 3.82 17.91
N ASN A 65 6.15 4.69 17.73
CA ASN A 65 5.73 5.65 18.76
C ASN A 65 4.95 4.87 19.83
N ASP A 66 5.65 4.02 20.55
CA ASP A 66 5.05 3.34 21.69
C ASP A 66 5.29 4.16 22.95
N THR A 67 4.23 4.39 23.67
CA THR A 67 4.12 5.24 24.82
C THR A 67 5.19 4.93 25.87
N GLY A 68 6.21 5.78 25.94
CA GLY A 68 7.04 5.92 27.14
C GLY A 68 8.41 5.26 27.18
N LEU A 69 8.83 4.51 26.20
CA LEU A 69 10.21 3.99 26.07
C LEU A 69 10.88 4.62 24.87
N LYS A 70 12.13 5.11 25.00
CA LYS A 70 12.95 5.63 23.89
C LYS A 70 12.81 4.71 22.68
N GLY A 71 12.12 5.20 21.64
CA GLY A 71 11.67 4.42 20.52
C GLY A 71 12.80 3.58 19.93
N THR A 72 12.64 2.27 19.99
CA THR A 72 13.57 1.34 19.37
C THR A 72 13.41 1.46 17.86
N GLU A 73 14.45 1.90 17.19
CA GLU A 73 14.50 1.96 15.74
C GLU A 73 14.44 0.53 15.19
N ARG A 74 13.45 0.26 14.36
CA ARG A 74 13.27 -1.05 13.73
C ARG A 74 13.48 -0.94 12.23
N ILE A 75 14.12 -1.95 11.66
CA ILE A 75 14.27 -2.08 10.21
C ILE A 75 12.88 -2.31 9.60
N LEU A 76 12.61 -1.65 8.48
CA LEU A 76 11.41 -1.91 7.69
C LEU A 76 11.33 -3.40 7.35
N PRO A 77 10.23 -4.11 7.68
CA PRO A 77 10.06 -5.49 7.28
C PRO A 77 10.15 -5.62 5.77
N PHE A 78 11.08 -6.44 5.29
CA PHE A 78 11.26 -6.69 3.87
C PHE A 78 10.99 -8.15 3.56
N ASP A 79 10.03 -8.39 2.66
CA ASP A 79 9.74 -9.71 2.14
C ASP A 79 10.52 -9.90 0.82
N PRO A 80 11.41 -10.91 0.74
CA PRO A 80 12.17 -11.18 -0.49
C PRO A 80 11.30 -11.78 -1.61
N LEU A 81 10.07 -12.20 -1.30
CA LEU A 81 9.14 -12.74 -2.27
C LEU A 81 8.23 -11.61 -2.79
N PRO A 82 8.39 -11.16 -4.05
CA PRO A 82 7.63 -10.02 -4.56
C PRO A 82 6.17 -10.40 -4.79
N ARG A 83 5.25 -9.50 -4.46
CA ARG A 83 3.87 -9.58 -4.93
C ARG A 83 3.82 -9.16 -6.39
N ILE A 84 3.29 -10.00 -7.26
CA ILE A 84 3.15 -9.72 -8.68
C ILE A 84 1.72 -9.27 -8.96
N ILE A 85 1.59 -8.05 -9.49
CA ILE A 85 0.33 -7.52 -9.98
C ILE A 85 0.28 -7.77 -11.49
N SER A 86 -0.74 -8.49 -11.95
CA SER A 86 -0.90 -8.76 -13.38
C SER A 86 -1.24 -7.47 -14.15
N LYS A 87 -1.02 -7.49 -15.46
CA LYS A 87 -1.42 -6.37 -16.34
C LYS A 87 -2.92 -6.06 -16.23
N ASP A 88 -3.75 -7.09 -16.18
CA ASP A 88 -5.20 -6.93 -16.13
C ASP A 88 -5.66 -6.39 -14.76
N ASP A 89 -5.06 -6.90 -13.68
CA ASP A 89 -5.25 -6.33 -12.33
C ASP A 89 -4.85 -4.85 -12.32
N TRP A 90 -3.67 -4.53 -12.91
CA TRP A 90 -3.16 -3.16 -12.91
C TRP A 90 -4.09 -2.20 -13.66
N VAL A 91 -4.60 -2.58 -14.83
CA VAL A 91 -5.55 -1.77 -15.60
C VAL A 91 -6.80 -1.44 -14.77
N THR A 92 -7.33 -2.43 -14.05
CA THR A 92 -8.49 -2.25 -13.19
C THR A 92 -8.17 -1.36 -11.99
N LEU A 93 -7.05 -1.63 -11.31
CA LEU A 93 -6.56 -0.85 -10.18
C LEU A 93 -6.30 0.59 -10.57
N GLU A 94 -5.54 0.83 -11.63
CA GLU A 94 -5.18 2.18 -12.09
C GLU A 94 -6.43 3.03 -12.32
N LYS A 95 -7.44 2.47 -12.99
CA LYS A 95 -8.71 3.17 -13.24
C LYS A 95 -9.42 3.53 -11.93
N GLY A 96 -9.55 2.57 -11.02
CA GLY A 96 -10.21 2.78 -9.73
C GLY A 96 -9.46 3.76 -8.84
N LEU A 97 -8.13 3.65 -8.77
CA LEU A 97 -7.29 4.54 -7.97
C LEU A 97 -7.31 5.97 -8.49
N LYS A 98 -7.27 6.17 -9.81
CA LYS A 98 -7.42 7.51 -10.43
C LYS A 98 -8.77 8.14 -10.09
N GLN A 99 -9.86 7.39 -10.21
CA GLN A 99 -11.20 7.85 -9.85
C GLN A 99 -11.29 8.23 -8.36
N ARG A 100 -10.68 7.42 -7.49
CA ARG A 100 -10.65 7.69 -6.04
C ARG A 100 -9.90 8.97 -5.72
N LEU A 101 -8.72 9.17 -6.30
CA LEU A 101 -7.91 10.38 -6.10
C LEU A 101 -8.62 11.63 -6.63
N GLU A 102 -9.30 11.53 -7.76
CA GLU A 102 -10.11 12.62 -8.30
C GLU A 102 -11.26 12.98 -7.35
N ALA A 103 -11.95 11.99 -6.79
CA ALA A 103 -13.00 12.24 -5.80
C ALA A 103 -12.46 12.91 -4.53
N ILE A 104 -11.26 12.53 -4.08
CA ILE A 104 -10.60 13.15 -2.92
C ILE A 104 -10.20 14.60 -3.22
N ASP A 105 -9.63 14.89 -4.39
CA ASP A 105 -9.31 16.26 -4.80
C ASP A 105 -10.56 17.14 -4.85
N LEU A 106 -11.67 16.63 -5.41
CA LEU A 106 -12.95 17.32 -5.46
C LEU A 106 -13.52 17.57 -4.06
N PHE A 107 -13.42 16.59 -3.17
CA PHE A 107 -13.85 16.74 -1.78
C PHE A 107 -13.05 17.82 -1.05
N LEU A 108 -11.72 17.81 -1.19
CA LEU A 108 -10.85 18.82 -0.58
C LEU A 108 -11.12 20.20 -1.17
N ASP A 109 -11.34 20.31 -2.47
CA ASP A 109 -11.70 21.58 -3.10
C ASP A 109 -13.05 22.10 -2.54
N ASP A 110 -14.03 21.23 -2.40
CA ASP A 110 -15.34 21.62 -1.89
C ASP A 110 -15.28 22.10 -0.43
N ILE A 111 -14.65 21.35 0.47
CA ILE A 111 -14.61 21.72 1.90
C ILE A 111 -13.85 23.03 2.17
N TYR A 112 -12.87 23.38 1.33
CA TYR A 112 -12.10 24.62 1.47
C TYR A 112 -12.67 25.79 0.66
N ASN A 113 -13.61 25.56 -0.26
CA ASN A 113 -14.16 26.61 -1.11
C ASN A 113 -15.69 26.70 -1.03
N SER A 114 -16.42 25.89 -1.78
CA SER A 114 -17.88 26.01 -1.88
C SER A 114 -18.63 25.46 -0.67
N GLN A 115 -18.04 24.53 0.06
CA GLN A 115 -18.61 23.86 1.22
C GLN A 115 -20.00 23.24 0.95
N LYS A 116 -20.21 22.81 -0.29
CA LYS A 116 -21.50 22.28 -0.73
C LYS A 116 -21.90 21.03 0.04
N ILE A 117 -20.95 20.10 0.23
CA ILE A 117 -21.19 18.84 0.96
C ILE A 117 -21.62 19.08 2.42
N ILE A 118 -21.14 20.20 3.03
CA ILE A 118 -21.51 20.63 4.37
C ILE A 118 -22.89 21.30 4.33
N ASN A 119 -23.10 22.23 3.39
CA ASN A 119 -24.35 22.99 3.27
C ASN A 119 -25.54 22.11 2.90
N ASP A 120 -25.31 21.05 2.13
CA ASP A 120 -26.32 20.04 1.78
C ASP A 120 -26.55 19.03 2.93
N GLY A 121 -25.87 19.19 4.07
CA GLY A 121 -26.05 18.35 5.26
C GLY A 121 -25.53 16.91 5.11
N ILE A 122 -24.70 16.62 4.11
CA ILE A 122 -24.14 15.28 3.87
C ILE A 122 -23.06 14.98 4.91
N ILE A 123 -22.21 15.96 5.22
CA ILE A 123 -21.19 15.86 6.27
C ILE A 123 -21.38 16.98 7.28
N PRO A 124 -21.46 16.69 8.58
CA PRO A 124 -21.51 17.71 9.62
C PRO A 124 -20.26 18.61 9.60
N ARG A 125 -20.46 19.92 9.74
CA ARG A 125 -19.36 20.89 9.79
C ARG A 125 -18.37 20.58 10.89
N GLU A 126 -18.86 20.21 12.04
CA GLU A 126 -18.05 19.89 13.23
C GLU A 126 -17.07 18.74 12.96
N LEU A 127 -17.45 17.77 12.12
CA LEU A 127 -16.59 16.65 11.77
C LEU A 127 -15.36 17.11 10.96
N ILE A 128 -15.54 18.09 10.07
CA ILE A 128 -14.45 18.66 9.29
C ILE A 128 -13.56 19.55 10.18
N GLU A 129 -14.17 20.47 10.92
CA GLU A 129 -13.45 21.49 11.68
C GLU A 129 -12.73 20.93 12.91
N SER A 130 -13.22 19.83 13.49
CA SER A 130 -12.55 19.14 14.60
C SER A 130 -11.40 18.24 14.16
N SER A 131 -11.23 18.00 12.86
CA SER A 131 -10.13 17.20 12.35
C SER A 131 -8.78 17.87 12.62
N GLU A 132 -7.81 17.11 13.14
CA GLU A 132 -6.43 17.60 13.31
C GLU A 132 -5.77 18.02 11.97
N GLY A 133 -6.28 17.50 10.86
CA GLY A 133 -5.85 17.85 9.51
C GLY A 133 -6.41 19.16 8.98
N TRP A 134 -7.50 19.69 9.58
CA TRP A 134 -8.14 20.91 9.13
C TRP A 134 -7.19 22.12 9.21
N ARG A 135 -7.18 22.93 8.16
CA ARG A 135 -6.34 24.14 8.06
C ARG A 135 -7.18 25.32 7.59
N PRO A 136 -7.74 26.12 8.52
CA PRO A 136 -8.58 27.28 8.17
C PRO A 136 -7.91 28.27 7.19
N GLN A 137 -6.59 28.34 7.21
CA GLN A 137 -5.81 29.19 6.30
C GLN A 137 -5.94 28.80 4.83
N MET A 138 -6.42 27.57 4.55
CA MET A 138 -6.63 27.07 3.19
C MET A 138 -8.00 27.42 2.62
N ILE A 139 -8.88 28.04 3.42
CA ILE A 139 -10.20 28.49 2.94
C ILE A 139 -10.00 29.51 1.82
N GLY A 140 -10.62 29.26 0.67
CA GLY A 140 -10.50 30.10 -0.54
C GLY A 140 -9.23 29.86 -1.35
N PHE A 141 -8.33 28.99 -0.90
CA PHE A 141 -7.13 28.63 -1.65
C PHE A 141 -7.48 27.72 -2.85
N LYS A 142 -6.80 27.94 -3.97
CA LYS A 142 -6.90 27.10 -5.16
C LYS A 142 -5.51 26.61 -5.54
N PRO A 143 -5.20 25.32 -5.35
CA PRO A 143 -3.92 24.77 -5.73
C PRO A 143 -3.75 24.73 -7.25
N SER A 144 -2.50 24.75 -7.73
CA SER A 144 -2.19 24.55 -9.12
C SER A 144 -2.83 23.27 -9.66
N LEU A 145 -3.40 23.34 -10.85
CA LEU A 145 -4.07 22.23 -11.53
C LEU A 145 -5.23 21.60 -10.74
N ASN A 146 -5.75 22.30 -9.72
CA ASN A 146 -6.76 21.79 -8.79
C ASN A 146 -6.33 20.46 -8.13
N ARG A 147 -5.02 20.28 -7.87
CA ARG A 147 -4.48 19.10 -7.20
C ARG A 147 -4.12 19.43 -5.76
N TRP A 148 -4.89 18.88 -4.84
CA TRP A 148 -4.68 19.01 -3.40
C TRP A 148 -3.64 17.99 -2.89
N CYS A 149 -3.64 16.80 -3.48
CA CYS A 149 -2.73 15.72 -3.13
C CYS A 149 -1.77 15.46 -4.30
N HIS A 150 -0.51 15.90 -4.19
CA HIS A 150 0.48 15.76 -5.26
C HIS A 150 1.07 14.36 -5.33
N ILE A 151 1.27 13.72 -4.18
CA ILE A 151 1.74 12.34 -4.04
C ILE A 151 0.82 11.64 -3.06
N SER A 152 0.26 10.52 -3.48
CA SER A 152 -0.66 9.73 -2.67
C SER A 152 -0.22 8.28 -2.64
N GLY A 153 -0.17 7.68 -1.46
CA GLY A 153 0.06 6.26 -1.27
C GLY A 153 -1.26 5.59 -0.88
N LEU A 154 -1.75 4.69 -1.73
CA LEU A 154 -2.96 3.95 -1.45
C LEU A 154 -2.59 2.52 -1.06
N ASP A 155 -2.94 2.12 0.15
CA ASP A 155 -2.68 0.78 0.63
C ASP A 155 -3.75 -0.17 0.11
N LEU A 156 -3.30 -1.25 -0.52
CA LEU A 156 -4.17 -2.21 -1.18
C LEU A 156 -4.09 -3.57 -0.50
N ILE A 157 -5.24 -4.20 -0.35
CA ILE A 157 -5.37 -5.58 0.10
C ILE A 157 -6.17 -6.40 -0.90
N ARG A 158 -5.98 -7.71 -0.87
CA ARG A 158 -6.86 -8.67 -1.56
C ARG A 158 -7.69 -9.43 -0.55
N ASP A 159 -8.99 -9.55 -0.84
CA ASP A 159 -9.86 -10.41 -0.07
C ASP A 159 -9.70 -11.89 -0.45
N ARG A 160 -10.46 -12.76 0.19
CA ARG A 160 -10.41 -14.22 -0.06
C ARG A 160 -10.83 -14.60 -1.48
N LYS A 161 -11.62 -13.77 -2.16
CA LYS A 161 -12.07 -14.00 -3.54
C LYS A 161 -11.04 -13.54 -4.56
N GLY A 162 -10.04 -12.75 -4.11
CA GLY A 162 -9.03 -12.14 -4.96
C GLY A 162 -9.39 -10.73 -5.40
N ASP A 163 -10.48 -10.16 -4.89
CA ASP A 163 -10.88 -8.80 -5.20
C ASP A 163 -10.00 -7.78 -4.47
N TRP A 164 -9.64 -6.71 -5.17
CA TRP A 164 -8.82 -5.64 -4.63
C TRP A 164 -9.66 -4.62 -3.85
N HIS A 165 -9.16 -4.23 -2.69
CA HIS A 165 -9.76 -3.21 -1.84
C HIS A 165 -8.71 -2.19 -1.41
N VAL A 166 -9.10 -0.92 -1.32
CA VAL A 166 -8.28 0.12 -0.69
C VAL A 166 -8.47 0.02 0.81
N LEU A 167 -7.37 -0.14 1.54
CA LEU A 167 -7.35 -0.18 3.00
C LEU A 167 -7.31 1.23 3.59
N GLU A 168 -6.39 2.07 3.08
CA GLU A 168 -6.26 3.46 3.50
C GLU A 168 -5.68 4.35 2.39
N ASP A 169 -5.85 5.65 2.56
CA ASP A 169 -5.29 6.68 1.69
C ASP A 169 -4.26 7.52 2.46
N ASN A 170 -2.98 7.37 2.13
CA ASN A 170 -1.91 8.21 2.64
C ASN A 170 -1.73 9.42 1.72
N LEU A 171 -2.38 10.54 2.08
CA LEU A 171 -2.52 11.70 1.20
C LEU A 171 -1.54 12.85 1.51
N ARG A 172 -0.87 12.79 2.66
CA ARG A 172 0.01 13.86 3.12
C ARG A 172 1.48 13.49 3.03
N CYS A 173 1.85 12.37 3.61
CA CYS A 173 3.23 11.91 3.72
C CYS A 173 3.28 10.40 3.51
N PRO A 174 3.03 9.90 2.27
CA PRO A 174 3.17 8.48 2.03
C PRO A 174 4.61 8.04 2.26
N SER A 175 4.80 6.91 2.92
CA SER A 175 6.13 6.34 3.14
C SER A 175 6.72 5.77 1.84
N GLY A 176 8.05 5.65 1.77
CA GLY A 176 8.71 5.00 0.64
C GLY A 176 8.85 5.86 -0.63
N VAL A 177 8.70 7.18 -0.52
CA VAL A 177 8.88 8.15 -1.63
C VAL A 177 10.32 8.67 -1.70
N ALA A 178 11.21 8.20 -0.85
CA ALA A 178 12.61 8.62 -0.78
C ALA A 178 13.49 7.89 -1.80
#